data_de4cdd55a6afebc6df4073b13e7bd67b
#
_entry.id   de4cdd55a6afebc6df4073b13e7bd67b
#
_cell.length_a   1.000
_cell.length_b   1.000
_cell.length_c   1.000
_cell.angle_alpha   90.00
_cell.angle_beta   90.00
_cell.angle_gamma   90.00
#
_symmetry.space_group_name_H-M   'P 1'
#
loop_
_entity.id
_entity.type
_entity.pdbx_description
1 polymer ?
#
loop_
_entity_poly.entity_id
_entity_poly.type
_entity_poly.pdbx_seq_one_letter_code
_entity_poly.pdbx_strand_id
1 'polypeptide(L)'
;MKILDIPNLKFLKVGVDTDPLNNHNLEYLEKQNAIAALIVNHSGDKVLFVNQYRAGVHNYIYEVPAGLIENGEEPIVAFEREVREETGYKREDYEILYNSNTGFLVSPGYTTEKIYLYIIKLKSDDIVPMELDL
;
A
#
# COMPACT_ATOMS: atom_id res chain seq x y z
N MET A 1 -10.40 19.92 -12.01
CA MET A 1 -10.63 18.88 -10.95
C MET A 1 -11.35 19.51 -9.78
N LYS A 2 -12.33 18.81 -9.25
CA LYS A 2 -13.14 19.30 -8.15
C LYS A 2 -13.40 18.16 -7.16
N ILE A 3 -13.09 18.37 -5.87
CA ILE A 3 -13.42 17.43 -4.81
C ILE A 3 -14.82 17.75 -4.31
N LEU A 4 -15.65 16.72 -4.23
CA LEU A 4 -17.01 16.83 -3.73
C LEU A 4 -17.05 16.63 -2.22
N ASP A 5 -17.86 17.44 -1.56
CA ASP A 5 -18.13 17.26 -0.14
C ASP A 5 -19.30 16.29 0.02
N ILE A 6 -19.00 15.09 0.48
CA ILE A 6 -19.98 14.02 0.67
C ILE A 6 -20.13 13.76 2.16
N PRO A 7 -21.29 14.03 2.75
CA PRO A 7 -21.54 13.76 4.17
C PRO A 7 -21.37 12.29 4.52
N ASN A 8 -20.91 12.00 5.73
CA ASN A 8 -20.75 10.67 6.31
C ASN A 8 -19.60 9.82 5.75
N LEU A 9 -18.81 10.35 4.82
CA LEU A 9 -17.56 9.71 4.40
C LEU A 9 -16.40 10.30 5.18
N LYS A 10 -15.58 9.44 5.79
CA LYS A 10 -14.40 9.87 6.56
C LYS A 10 -13.10 9.74 5.76
N PHE A 11 -13.00 8.72 4.92
CA PHE A 11 -11.73 8.35 4.28
C PHE A 11 -11.75 8.51 2.77
N LEU A 12 -12.90 8.30 2.14
CA LEU A 12 -13.01 8.39 0.69
C LEU A 12 -13.28 9.83 0.28
N LYS A 13 -12.53 10.31 -0.71
CA LYS A 13 -12.74 11.60 -1.34
C LYS A 13 -13.06 11.37 -2.81
N VAL A 14 -14.13 11.98 -3.28
CA VAL A 14 -14.55 11.88 -4.68
C VAL A 14 -14.24 13.19 -5.38
N GLY A 15 -13.62 13.09 -6.54
CA GLY A 15 -13.36 14.22 -7.40
C GLY A 15 -14.09 14.09 -8.73
N VAL A 16 -14.20 15.22 -9.43
CA VAL A 16 -14.73 15.28 -10.77
C VAL A 16 -13.73 16.00 -11.66
N ASP A 17 -13.41 15.40 -12.79
CA ASP A 17 -12.56 15.98 -13.82
C ASP A 17 -13.35 16.07 -15.12
N THR A 18 -12.89 16.87 -16.05
CA THR A 18 -13.53 17.02 -17.35
C THR A 18 -12.59 16.47 -18.43
N ASP A 19 -13.12 15.59 -19.25
CA ASP A 19 -12.38 15.07 -20.41
C ASP A 19 -12.11 16.22 -21.38
N PRO A 20 -10.84 16.53 -21.70
CA PRO A 20 -10.51 17.65 -22.56
C PRO A 20 -10.98 17.49 -24.03
N LEU A 21 -11.32 16.27 -24.46
CA LEU A 21 -11.74 16.00 -25.82
C LEU A 21 -13.25 16.19 -26.05
N ASN A 22 -14.06 15.79 -25.07
CA ASN A 22 -15.50 15.74 -25.21
C ASN A 22 -16.30 16.51 -24.17
N ASN A 23 -15.62 17.10 -23.17
CA ASN A 23 -16.21 17.82 -22.04
C ASN A 23 -17.13 16.96 -21.14
N HIS A 24 -17.02 15.63 -21.19
CA HIS A 24 -17.73 14.76 -20.27
C HIS A 24 -17.11 14.86 -18.87
N ASN A 25 -17.96 14.84 -17.86
CA ASN A 25 -17.51 14.78 -16.48
C ASN A 25 -17.13 13.34 -16.12
N LEU A 26 -15.95 13.20 -15.49
CA LEU A 26 -15.39 11.91 -15.09
C LEU A 26 -15.22 11.94 -13.57
N GLU A 27 -15.80 10.97 -12.90
CA GLU A 27 -15.69 10.81 -11.45
C GLU A 27 -14.51 9.93 -11.09
N TYR A 28 -13.83 10.25 -10.00
CA TYR A 28 -12.70 9.46 -9.53
C TYR A 28 -12.56 9.55 -8.02
N LEU A 29 -11.83 8.61 -7.44
CA LEU A 29 -11.45 8.64 -6.02
C LEU A 29 -10.08 9.28 -5.90
N GLU A 30 -9.98 10.31 -5.07
CA GLU A 30 -8.70 10.82 -4.64
C GLU A 30 -8.23 10.06 -3.42
N LYS A 31 -7.08 9.41 -3.54
CA LYS A 31 -6.58 8.52 -2.51
C LYS A 31 -5.07 8.68 -2.38
N GLN A 32 -4.58 8.58 -1.14
CA GLN A 32 -3.15 8.55 -0.87
C GLN A 32 -2.50 7.36 -1.58
N ASN A 33 -1.25 7.56 -2.00
CA ASN A 33 -0.44 6.47 -2.51
C ASN A 33 -0.11 5.48 -1.39
N ALA A 34 0.28 4.29 -1.78
CA ALA A 34 0.60 3.22 -0.85
C ALA A 34 1.91 2.53 -1.20
N ILE A 35 2.46 1.83 -0.24
CA ILE A 35 3.53 0.85 -0.45
C ILE A 35 2.95 -0.55 -0.29
N ALA A 36 3.57 -1.52 -0.94
CA ALA A 36 3.30 -2.93 -0.73
C ALA A 36 4.63 -3.68 -0.67
N ALA A 37 4.71 -4.67 0.21
CA ALA A 37 5.93 -5.43 0.44
C ALA A 37 5.69 -6.93 0.27
N LEU A 38 6.34 -7.55 -0.70
CA LEU A 38 6.40 -8.99 -0.80
C LEU A 38 7.59 -9.46 0.04
N ILE A 39 7.31 -10.17 1.12
CA ILE A 39 8.31 -10.60 2.10
C ILE A 39 8.53 -12.10 1.97
N VAL A 40 9.75 -12.47 1.59
CA VAL A 40 10.16 -13.86 1.42
C VAL A 40 11.09 -14.24 2.56
N ASN A 41 10.94 -15.46 3.10
CA ASN A 41 11.86 -15.94 4.12
C ASN A 41 13.26 -16.20 3.52
N HIS A 42 14.26 -16.44 4.38
CA HIS A 42 15.63 -16.64 3.92
C HIS A 42 15.76 -17.87 3.01
N SER A 43 15.07 -18.95 3.34
CA SER A 43 15.07 -20.18 2.53
C SER A 43 14.38 -20.01 1.18
N GLY A 44 13.55 -19.00 1.01
CA GLY A 44 12.87 -18.69 -0.26
C GLY A 44 11.67 -19.57 -0.57
N ASP A 45 11.14 -20.29 0.41
CA ASP A 45 10.02 -21.22 0.23
C ASP A 45 8.71 -20.73 0.85
N LYS A 46 8.72 -19.58 1.52
CA LYS A 46 7.53 -19.00 2.16
C LYS A 46 7.42 -17.52 1.89
N VAL A 47 6.19 -17.05 1.77
CA VAL A 47 5.83 -15.64 1.64
C VAL A 47 4.91 -15.27 2.80
N LEU A 48 5.11 -14.09 3.36
CA LEU A 48 4.29 -13.60 4.46
C LEU A 48 3.05 -12.90 3.92
N PHE A 49 1.88 -13.31 4.42
CA PHE A 49 0.61 -12.64 4.16
C PHE A 49 0.01 -12.10 5.45
N VAL A 50 -0.72 -11.01 5.34
CA VAL A 50 -1.61 -10.52 6.39
C VAL A 50 -3.04 -10.84 6.02
N ASN A 51 -3.90 -11.04 7.02
CA ASN A 51 -5.31 -11.35 6.82
C ASN A 51 -6.13 -10.14 7.26
N GLN A 52 -6.84 -9.51 6.32
CA GLN A 52 -7.58 -8.28 6.58
C GLN A 52 -9.01 -8.36 6.04
N TYR A 53 -9.94 -7.78 6.78
CA TYR A 53 -11.30 -7.58 6.29
C TYR A 53 -11.32 -6.46 5.25
N ARG A 54 -11.89 -6.74 4.09
CA ARG A 54 -12.04 -5.76 3.01
C ARG A 54 -13.52 -5.56 2.68
N ALA A 55 -13.99 -4.35 2.94
CA ALA A 55 -15.40 -4.00 2.73
C ALA A 55 -15.86 -4.21 1.29
N GLY A 56 -14.98 -3.94 0.31
CA GLY A 56 -15.32 -4.10 -1.10
C GLY A 56 -15.69 -5.52 -1.52
N VAL A 57 -15.24 -6.52 -0.77
CA VAL A 57 -15.58 -7.94 -1.03
C VAL A 57 -16.36 -8.56 0.11
N HIS A 58 -16.67 -7.81 1.15
CA HIS A 58 -17.40 -8.26 2.34
C HIS A 58 -16.79 -9.50 2.99
N ASN A 59 -15.45 -9.59 3.00
CA ASN A 59 -14.76 -10.77 3.50
C ASN A 59 -13.33 -10.44 3.93
N TYR A 60 -12.74 -11.38 4.66
CA TYR A 60 -11.31 -11.39 4.95
C TYR A 60 -10.56 -11.96 3.77
N ILE A 61 -9.46 -11.32 3.41
CA ILE A 61 -8.57 -11.81 2.36
C ILE A 61 -7.12 -11.80 2.83
N TYR A 62 -6.32 -12.67 2.25
CA TYR A 62 -4.88 -12.68 2.46
C TYR A 62 -4.23 -11.74 1.47
N GLU A 63 -3.39 -10.85 1.99
CA GLU A 63 -2.70 -9.82 1.21
C GLU A 63 -1.25 -9.75 1.61
N VAL A 64 -0.40 -9.25 0.71
CA VAL A 64 0.93 -8.82 1.12
C VAL A 64 0.81 -7.59 2.02
N PRO A 65 1.71 -7.40 3.00
CA PRO A 65 1.71 -6.20 3.83
C PRO A 65 1.73 -4.94 2.97
N ALA A 66 0.88 -3.99 3.28
CA ALA A 66 0.72 -2.75 2.54
C ALA A 66 0.22 -1.65 3.48
N GLY A 67 0.49 -0.40 3.13
CA GLY A 67 0.00 0.72 3.91
C GLY A 67 0.14 2.04 3.17
N LEU A 68 -0.57 3.04 3.66
CA LEU A 68 -0.61 4.36 3.04
C LEU A 68 0.67 5.15 3.31
N ILE A 69 1.11 5.89 2.30
CA ILE A 69 2.19 6.87 2.43
C ILE A 69 1.58 8.15 3.02
N GLU A 70 2.14 8.61 4.13
CA GLU A 70 1.69 9.83 4.78
C GLU A 70 2.17 11.07 4.03
N ASN A 71 1.49 12.20 4.24
CA ASN A 71 1.86 13.47 3.62
C ASN A 71 3.31 13.83 3.94
N GLY A 72 4.09 14.12 2.90
CA GLY A 72 5.50 14.49 3.03
C GLY A 72 6.45 13.34 3.31
N GLU A 73 5.92 12.12 3.40
CA GLU A 73 6.73 10.92 3.62
C GLU A 73 7.24 10.36 2.30
N GLU A 74 8.51 10.03 2.23
CA GLU A 74 9.06 9.33 1.07
C GLU A 74 8.61 7.87 1.04
N PRO A 75 8.42 7.26 -0.14
CA PRO A 75 7.98 5.86 -0.23
C PRO A 75 8.84 4.88 0.57
N ILE A 76 10.16 5.02 0.52
CA ILE A 76 11.07 4.12 1.26
C ILE A 76 10.88 4.22 2.77
N VAL A 77 10.60 5.42 3.28
CA VAL A 77 10.34 5.64 4.71
C VAL A 77 9.01 5.01 5.12
N ALA A 78 7.97 5.20 4.30
CA ALA A 78 6.67 4.57 4.50
C ALA A 78 6.79 3.04 4.48
N PHE A 79 7.55 2.49 3.55
CA PHE A 79 7.80 1.06 3.44
C PHE A 79 8.44 0.50 4.72
N GLU A 80 9.52 1.11 5.20
CA GLU A 80 10.18 0.64 6.43
C GLU A 80 9.26 0.72 7.64
N ARG A 81 8.49 1.79 7.75
CA ARG A 81 7.53 1.98 8.83
C ARG A 81 6.42 0.93 8.80
N GLU A 82 5.80 0.73 7.64
CA GLU A 82 4.69 -0.23 7.49
C GLU A 82 5.14 -1.68 7.70
N VAL A 83 6.30 -2.06 7.19
CA VAL A 83 6.83 -3.42 7.42
C VAL A 83 7.02 -3.66 8.92
N ARG A 84 7.59 -2.69 9.63
CA ARG A 84 7.77 -2.81 11.07
C ARG A 84 6.44 -2.86 11.83
N GLU A 85 5.50 -1.98 11.48
CA GLU A 85 4.19 -1.92 12.14
C GLU A 85 3.35 -3.18 11.91
N GLU A 86 3.36 -3.72 10.70
CA GLU A 86 2.52 -4.86 10.34
C GLU A 86 3.16 -6.22 10.62
N THR A 87 4.48 -6.32 10.61
CA THR A 87 5.17 -7.60 10.75
C THR A 87 6.16 -7.67 11.89
N GLY A 88 6.62 -6.55 12.42
CA GLY A 88 7.65 -6.48 13.44
C GLY A 88 9.08 -6.59 12.93
N TYR A 89 9.29 -6.78 11.64
CA TYR A 89 10.63 -6.81 11.06
C TYR A 89 11.19 -5.40 10.90
N LYS A 90 12.46 -5.23 11.29
CA LYS A 90 13.21 -3.97 11.17
C LYS A 90 14.07 -3.97 9.92
N ARG A 91 14.53 -2.79 9.50
CA ARG A 91 15.33 -2.64 8.30
C ARG A 91 16.58 -3.54 8.26
N GLU A 92 17.20 -3.77 9.40
CA GLU A 92 18.38 -4.63 9.53
C GLU A 92 18.09 -6.12 9.35
N ASP A 93 16.81 -6.53 9.37
CA ASP A 93 16.41 -7.93 9.32
C ASP A 93 16.32 -8.47 7.90
N TYR A 94 16.31 -7.61 6.89
CA TYR A 94 16.06 -8.03 5.51
C TYR A 94 16.92 -7.27 4.49
N GLU A 95 17.00 -7.88 3.30
CA GLU A 95 17.57 -7.27 2.11
C GLU A 95 16.45 -6.85 1.16
N ILE A 96 16.60 -5.70 0.53
CA ILE A 96 15.70 -5.26 -0.53
C ILE A 96 16.18 -5.85 -1.84
N LEU A 97 15.39 -6.76 -2.42
CA LEU A 97 15.70 -7.39 -3.69
C LEU A 97 15.16 -6.57 -4.87
N TYR A 98 14.07 -5.85 -4.66
CA TYR A 98 13.43 -5.04 -5.69
C TYR A 98 12.77 -3.83 -5.05
N ASN A 99 12.92 -2.70 -5.73
CA ASN A 99 12.25 -1.44 -5.40
C ASN A 99 11.78 -0.84 -6.72
N SER A 100 10.48 -0.66 -6.88
CA SER A 100 9.91 -0.15 -8.12
C SER A 100 10.38 1.28 -8.47
N ASN A 101 10.81 2.05 -7.48
CA ASN A 101 11.23 3.45 -7.59
C ASN A 101 10.16 4.41 -8.11
N THR A 102 9.23 3.92 -8.92
CA THR A 102 8.08 4.67 -9.41
C THR A 102 6.81 3.96 -9.00
N GLY A 103 5.75 4.73 -8.75
CA GLY A 103 4.47 4.15 -8.37
C GLY A 103 3.79 3.48 -9.56
N PHE A 104 3.21 2.31 -9.33
CA PHE A 104 2.34 1.66 -10.30
C PHE A 104 0.94 2.23 -10.21
N LEU A 105 0.36 2.55 -11.36
CA LEU A 105 -1.05 2.95 -11.44
C LEU A 105 -1.93 1.75 -11.13
N VAL A 106 -2.78 1.87 -10.11
CA VAL A 106 -3.66 0.77 -9.68
C VAL A 106 -4.85 0.63 -10.61
N SER A 107 -5.59 1.71 -10.79
CA SER A 107 -6.75 1.76 -11.67
C SER A 107 -7.04 3.22 -12.01
N PRO A 108 -6.29 3.80 -12.94
CA PRO A 108 -6.34 5.24 -13.21
C PRO A 108 -7.68 5.73 -13.76
N GLY A 109 -8.53 4.82 -14.19
CA GLY A 109 -9.89 5.16 -14.62
C GLY A 109 -10.80 5.62 -13.48
N TYR A 110 -10.49 5.30 -12.23
CA TYR A 110 -11.33 5.73 -11.12
C TYR A 110 -10.60 6.13 -9.84
N THR A 111 -9.29 5.99 -9.76
CA THR A 111 -8.54 6.40 -8.56
C THR A 111 -7.19 7.01 -8.89
N THR A 112 -6.75 7.93 -8.04
CA THR A 112 -5.42 8.53 -8.13
C THR A 112 -4.33 7.65 -7.54
N GLU A 113 -4.68 6.55 -6.86
CA GLU A 113 -3.73 5.74 -6.10
C GLU A 113 -2.64 5.14 -6.98
N LYS A 114 -1.40 5.26 -6.50
CA LYS A 114 -0.24 4.53 -6.99
C LYS A 114 0.29 3.65 -5.87
N ILE A 115 0.83 2.48 -6.25
CA ILE A 115 1.48 1.58 -5.29
C ILE A 115 2.96 1.47 -5.64
N TYR A 116 3.80 1.69 -4.63
CA TYR A 116 5.25 1.47 -4.71
C TYR A 116 5.53 0.08 -4.16
N LEU A 117 6.08 -0.78 -5.01
CA LEU A 117 6.30 -2.19 -4.68
C LEU A 117 7.73 -2.44 -4.26
N TYR A 118 7.88 -3.20 -3.18
CA TYR A 118 9.16 -3.69 -2.66
C TYR A 118 9.10 -5.21 -2.54
N ILE A 119 10.19 -5.86 -2.90
CA ILE A 119 10.38 -7.28 -2.63
C ILE A 119 11.57 -7.40 -1.71
N ILE A 120 11.38 -8.03 -0.57
CA ILE A 120 12.41 -8.18 0.45
C ILE A 120 12.57 -9.64 0.85
N LYS A 121 13.78 -9.98 1.27
CA LYS A 121 14.13 -11.31 1.74
C LYS A 121 14.75 -11.21 3.13
N LEU A 122 14.25 -12.00 4.07
CA LEU A 122 14.84 -12.05 5.40
C LEU A 122 16.26 -12.58 5.35
N LYS A 123 17.16 -12.00 6.13
CA LYS A 123 18.57 -12.37 6.18
C LYS A 123 18.80 -13.73 6.83
N SER A 124 17.87 -14.19 7.67
CA SER A 124 17.91 -15.48 8.34
C SER A 124 16.49 -15.92 8.69
N ASP A 125 16.25 -17.24 8.68
CA ASP A 125 14.96 -17.79 9.12
C ASP A 125 14.83 -17.81 10.65
N ASP A 126 15.91 -17.50 11.36
CA ASP A 126 15.95 -17.48 12.82
C ASP A 126 15.62 -16.09 13.42
N ILE A 127 15.40 -15.09 12.58
CA ILE A 127 15.06 -13.74 13.06
C ILE A 127 13.68 -13.77 13.69
N VAL A 128 13.61 -13.28 14.94
CA VAL A 128 12.35 -13.11 15.66
C VAL A 128 11.90 -11.67 15.48
N PRO A 129 10.72 -11.43 14.87
CA PRO A 129 10.23 -10.07 14.71
C PRO A 129 9.85 -9.45 16.05
N MET A 130 9.83 -8.12 16.08
CA MET A 130 9.35 -7.39 17.24
C MET A 130 7.89 -7.72 17.54
N GLU A 131 7.52 -7.71 18.83
CA GLU A 131 6.13 -7.85 19.22
C GLU A 131 5.33 -6.64 18.72
N LEU A 132 4.14 -6.92 18.19
CA LEU A 132 3.26 -5.88 17.64
C LEU A 132 2.34 -5.34 18.74
N ASP A 133 2.11 -4.03 18.71
CA ASP A 133 1.06 -3.38 19.48
C ASP A 133 -0.28 -3.60 18.76
N LEU A 134 -1.11 -4.41 19.35
CA LEU A 134 -2.43 -4.72 18.78
C LEU A 134 -3.53 -3.87 19.42
#